data_de3fc4e44f76f0858660d52d3e00150b
#
_entry.id   de3fc4e44f76f0858660d52d3e00150b
#
_cell.length_a   1.000
_cell.length_b   1.000
_cell.length_c   1.000
_cell.angle_alpha   90.00
_cell.angle_beta   90.00
_cell.angle_gamma   90.00
#
_symmetry.space_group_name_H-M   'P 1'
#
loop_
_entity.id
_entity.type
_entity.pdbx_description
1 polymer ?
#
loop_
_entity_poly.entity_id
_entity_poly.type
_entity_poly.pdbx_seq_one_letter_code
_entity_poly.pdbx_strand_id
1 'polypeptide(L)'
;MLAHDLVARPTQDLDLFTPVASEVDPLVAALAEALRGQGARVEVDRRGPGFSRLTVETVDGHQVAVEIAHDARLRASVQLDFGRLLHPDEVAADKTLALFGRAAARDLVDVAALTDRYPLQQLCALAEEKDSGFNASVLADAMSAAAEHPNDAFAELGLSEEATSRLRSKVQEWRAALLTANTENPTRPSPAATRRPPPLAPPPPTRPRRPEHDLPPTRHGREGPSLSL
;
A
#
# COMPACT_ATOMS: atom_id res chain seq x y z
N MET A 1 2.47 4.56 -6.65
CA MET A 1 3.51 3.79 -7.38
C MET A 1 3.14 3.58 -8.85
N LEU A 2 1.94 3.07 -9.19
CA LEU A 2 1.50 2.92 -10.60
C LEU A 2 1.57 4.21 -11.39
N ALA A 3 1.09 5.31 -10.82
CA ALA A 3 1.08 6.62 -11.47
C ALA A 3 2.46 7.21 -11.82
N HIS A 4 3.53 6.62 -11.30
CA HIS A 4 4.92 6.97 -11.61
C HIS A 4 5.66 5.88 -12.39
N ASP A 5 4.94 4.84 -12.86
CA ASP A 5 5.51 3.65 -13.52
C ASP A 5 6.60 2.94 -12.69
N LEU A 6 6.49 3.04 -11.36
CA LEU A 6 7.45 2.42 -10.43
C LEU A 6 7.14 0.94 -10.16
N VAL A 7 5.91 0.48 -10.39
CA VAL A 7 5.49 -0.92 -10.32
C VAL A 7 4.40 -1.21 -11.34
N ALA A 8 4.39 -2.42 -11.88
CA ALA A 8 3.42 -2.86 -12.88
C ALA A 8 2.18 -3.58 -12.30
N ARG A 9 2.19 -3.93 -10.99
CA ARG A 9 1.06 -4.63 -10.38
C ARG A 9 -0.15 -3.71 -10.15
N PRO A 10 -1.38 -4.19 -10.39
CA PRO A 10 -2.59 -3.41 -10.10
C PRO A 10 -2.71 -3.12 -8.60
N THR A 11 -3.32 -1.97 -8.27
CA THR A 11 -3.72 -1.63 -6.91
C THR A 11 -5.24 -1.73 -6.77
N GLN A 12 -5.72 -2.07 -5.57
CA GLN A 12 -7.15 -2.14 -5.23
C GLN A 12 -7.53 -1.06 -4.22
N ASP A 13 -6.57 -0.23 -3.85
CA ASP A 13 -6.67 0.81 -2.83
C ASP A 13 -6.14 2.16 -3.37
N LEU A 14 -6.64 3.23 -2.80
CA LEU A 14 -6.18 4.58 -3.04
C LEU A 14 -5.70 5.19 -1.72
N ASP A 15 -4.42 5.49 -1.64
CA ASP A 15 -3.81 6.13 -0.49
C ASP A 15 -3.68 7.63 -0.72
N LEU A 16 -4.31 8.42 0.14
CA LEU A 16 -4.25 9.88 0.16
C LEU A 16 -3.55 10.35 1.42
N PHE A 17 -2.73 11.37 1.29
CA PHE A 17 -1.92 11.85 2.40
C PHE A 17 -2.02 13.37 2.57
N THR A 18 -2.02 13.82 3.82
CA THR A 18 -1.88 15.24 4.19
C THR A 18 -0.72 15.42 5.16
N PRO A 19 0.05 16.52 5.06
CA PRO A 19 1.10 16.82 6.04
C PRO A 19 0.55 17.34 7.38
N VAL A 20 -0.77 17.51 7.51
CA VAL A 20 -1.42 18.08 8.69
C VAL A 20 -2.45 17.11 9.27
N ALA A 21 -2.18 16.57 10.46
CA ALA A 21 -3.04 15.55 11.07
C ALA A 21 -4.49 16.00 11.29
N SER A 22 -4.71 17.28 11.64
CA SER A 22 -6.05 17.85 11.85
C SER A 22 -6.88 18.02 10.57
N GLU A 23 -6.27 17.88 9.39
CA GLU A 23 -6.96 17.94 8.10
C GLU A 23 -7.59 16.62 7.68
N VAL A 24 -7.22 15.50 8.30
CA VAL A 24 -7.73 14.19 7.89
C VAL A 24 -9.25 14.11 7.98
N ASP A 25 -9.86 14.49 9.11
CA ASP A 25 -11.31 14.43 9.26
C ASP A 25 -12.06 15.39 8.32
N PRO A 26 -11.66 16.65 8.13
CA PRO A 26 -12.23 17.53 7.11
C PRO A 26 -12.10 16.97 5.69
N LEU A 27 -10.96 16.38 5.33
CA LEU A 27 -10.76 15.77 4.00
C LEU A 27 -11.66 14.56 3.79
N VAL A 28 -11.81 13.70 4.81
CA VAL A 28 -12.76 12.57 4.78
C VAL A 28 -14.18 13.05 4.53
N ALA A 29 -14.63 14.09 5.26
CA ALA A 29 -15.97 14.62 5.11
C ALA A 29 -16.20 15.18 3.71
N ALA A 30 -15.27 16.01 3.21
CA ALA A 30 -15.36 16.61 1.88
C ALA A 30 -15.34 15.57 0.76
N LEU A 31 -14.45 14.57 0.84
CA LEU A 31 -14.37 13.49 -0.14
C LEU A 31 -15.66 12.65 -0.14
N ALA A 32 -16.15 12.27 1.04
CA ALA A 32 -17.36 11.48 1.16
C ALA A 32 -18.60 12.22 0.60
N GLU A 33 -18.71 13.52 0.85
CA GLU A 33 -19.78 14.36 0.29
C GLU A 33 -19.69 14.44 -1.23
N ALA A 34 -18.50 14.71 -1.77
CA ALA A 34 -18.28 14.81 -3.21
C ALA A 34 -18.62 13.50 -3.94
N LEU A 35 -18.17 12.35 -3.40
CA LEU A 35 -18.43 11.04 -3.98
C LEU A 35 -19.92 10.65 -3.90
N ARG A 36 -20.60 10.94 -2.78
CA ARG A 36 -22.05 10.73 -2.67
C ARG A 36 -22.83 11.61 -3.64
N GLY A 37 -22.39 12.84 -3.87
CA GLY A 37 -22.94 13.74 -4.88
C GLY A 37 -22.83 13.20 -6.32
N GLN A 38 -21.90 12.28 -6.57
CA GLN A 38 -21.73 11.56 -7.83
C GLN A 38 -22.46 10.18 -7.84
N GLY A 39 -23.25 9.87 -6.80
CA GLY A 39 -24.03 8.64 -6.72
C GLY A 39 -23.30 7.44 -6.10
N ALA A 40 -22.06 7.63 -5.63
CA ALA A 40 -21.35 6.55 -4.93
C ALA A 40 -21.88 6.34 -3.51
N ARG A 41 -21.80 5.09 -3.02
CA ARG A 41 -21.98 4.79 -1.59
C ARG A 41 -20.63 4.87 -0.90
N VAL A 42 -20.58 5.61 0.22
CA VAL A 42 -19.34 5.78 1.00
C VAL A 42 -19.60 5.37 2.44
N GLU A 43 -18.85 4.39 2.91
CA GLU A 43 -18.84 3.90 4.29
C GLU A 43 -17.47 4.24 4.91
N VAL A 44 -17.47 4.67 6.17
CA VAL A 44 -16.23 4.91 6.93
C VAL A 44 -15.98 3.70 7.82
N ASP A 45 -15.02 2.88 7.45
CA ASP A 45 -14.73 1.60 8.11
C ASP A 45 -13.93 1.80 9.40
N ARG A 46 -13.03 2.78 9.38
CA ARG A 46 -12.12 3.04 10.50
C ARG A 46 -11.74 4.50 10.60
N ARG A 47 -11.68 5.01 11.83
CA ARG A 47 -11.13 6.33 12.16
C ARG A 47 -10.13 6.23 13.30
N GLY A 48 -9.11 7.06 13.24
CA GLY A 48 -8.11 7.22 14.29
C GLY A 48 -7.42 8.58 14.18
N PRO A 49 -6.61 8.97 15.17
CA PRO A 49 -5.85 10.20 15.09
C PRO A 49 -4.98 10.26 13.82
N GLY A 50 -5.27 11.21 12.93
CA GLY A 50 -4.54 11.37 11.68
C GLY A 50 -4.70 10.23 10.66
N PHE A 51 -5.76 9.41 10.77
CA PHE A 51 -6.02 8.29 9.86
C PHE A 51 -7.51 8.01 9.71
N SER A 52 -7.95 7.73 8.49
CA SER A 52 -9.28 7.18 8.20
C SER A 52 -9.22 6.23 7.02
N ARG A 53 -10.05 5.18 7.07
CA ARG A 53 -10.27 4.25 5.97
C ARG A 53 -11.74 4.26 5.58
N LEU A 54 -11.99 4.32 4.28
CA LEU A 54 -13.32 4.30 3.69
C LEU A 54 -13.43 3.14 2.68
N THR A 55 -14.61 2.59 2.56
CA THR A 55 -15.02 1.78 1.40
C THR A 55 -15.93 2.62 0.53
N VAL A 56 -15.57 2.76 -0.73
CA VAL A 56 -16.34 3.46 -1.75
C VAL A 56 -16.89 2.44 -2.74
N GLU A 57 -18.21 2.37 -2.87
CA GLU A 57 -18.89 1.59 -3.89
C GLU A 57 -19.38 2.55 -4.98
N THR A 58 -18.85 2.39 -6.18
CA THR A 58 -19.19 3.23 -7.34
C THR A 58 -20.56 2.86 -7.90
N VAL A 59 -21.13 3.70 -8.79
CA VAL A 59 -22.46 3.50 -9.37
C VAL A 59 -22.56 2.19 -10.18
N ASP A 60 -21.45 1.74 -10.75
CA ASP A 60 -21.30 0.49 -11.51
C ASP A 60 -20.95 -0.73 -10.62
N GLY A 61 -20.96 -0.55 -9.29
CA GLY A 61 -20.79 -1.63 -8.31
C GLY A 61 -19.35 -2.00 -7.98
N HIS A 62 -18.36 -1.26 -8.47
CA HIS A 62 -16.97 -1.48 -8.06
C HIS A 62 -16.73 -0.97 -6.64
N GLN A 63 -15.98 -1.74 -5.86
CA GLN A 63 -15.55 -1.34 -4.52
C GLN A 63 -14.08 -0.95 -4.51
N VAL A 64 -13.78 0.21 -3.94
CA VAL A 64 -12.43 0.75 -3.76
C VAL A 64 -12.22 1.10 -2.30
N ALA A 65 -11.13 0.62 -1.71
CA ALA A 65 -10.68 1.07 -0.40
C ALA A 65 -9.94 2.41 -0.57
N VAL A 66 -10.28 3.39 0.25
CA VAL A 66 -9.59 4.69 0.28
C VAL A 66 -9.05 4.92 1.68
N GLU A 67 -7.75 5.11 1.81
CA GLU A 67 -7.11 5.50 3.06
C GLU A 67 -6.70 6.96 2.98
N ILE A 68 -6.98 7.73 4.03
CA ILE A 68 -6.53 9.11 4.20
C ILE A 68 -5.70 9.15 5.46
N ALA A 69 -4.43 9.52 5.34
CA ALA A 69 -3.51 9.50 6.45
C ALA A 69 -2.69 10.79 6.55
N HIS A 70 -2.37 11.17 7.78
CA HIS A 70 -1.30 12.13 8.04
C HIS A 70 0.05 11.45 7.86
N ASP A 71 0.93 12.10 7.11
CA ASP A 71 2.31 11.65 6.99
C ASP A 71 3.26 12.84 6.70
N ALA A 72 4.45 12.80 7.32
CA ALA A 72 5.48 13.81 7.09
C ALA A 72 5.99 13.76 5.64
N ARG A 73 6.37 14.93 5.09
CA ARG A 73 6.84 15.06 3.71
C ARG A 73 8.29 15.51 3.64
N LEU A 74 9.09 14.79 2.85
CA LEU A 74 10.45 15.18 2.50
C LEU A 74 10.47 16.10 1.28
N ARG A 75 9.55 15.88 0.34
CA ARG A 75 9.51 16.55 -0.96
C ARG A 75 8.12 17.12 -1.24
N ALA A 76 8.08 18.17 -2.03
CA ALA A 76 6.81 18.68 -2.57
C ALA A 76 6.15 17.67 -3.50
N SER A 77 4.82 17.62 -3.48
CA SER A 77 4.04 16.79 -4.40
C SER A 77 4.29 17.18 -5.85
N VAL A 78 4.19 16.21 -6.76
CA VAL A 78 4.33 16.40 -8.21
C VAL A 78 2.95 16.59 -8.82
N GLN A 79 2.79 17.58 -9.70
CA GLN A 79 1.55 17.79 -10.45
C GLN A 79 1.60 16.95 -11.73
N LEU A 80 0.61 16.07 -11.93
CA LEU A 80 0.34 15.38 -13.19
C LEU A 80 -1.03 15.79 -13.72
N ASP A 81 -1.37 15.36 -14.94
CA ASP A 81 -2.61 15.74 -15.63
C ASP A 81 -3.88 15.35 -14.83
N PHE A 82 -3.83 14.30 -14.07
CA PHE A 82 -4.96 13.77 -13.27
C PHE A 82 -4.89 14.15 -11.79
N GLY A 83 -3.93 14.97 -11.34
CA GLY A 83 -3.88 15.45 -9.97
C GLY A 83 -2.48 15.52 -9.36
N ARG A 84 -2.44 15.80 -8.05
CA ARG A 84 -1.20 15.85 -7.28
C ARG A 84 -0.85 14.47 -6.75
N LEU A 85 0.39 14.06 -6.98
CA LEU A 85 0.95 12.80 -6.50
C LEU A 85 2.09 13.04 -5.53
N LEU A 86 2.37 12.05 -4.70
CA LEU A 86 3.62 12.01 -3.93
C LEU A 86 4.82 12.09 -4.87
N HIS A 87 5.87 12.79 -4.43
CA HIS A 87 7.14 12.75 -5.14
C HIS A 87 7.65 11.29 -5.22
N PRO A 88 8.31 10.85 -6.31
CA PRO A 88 8.86 9.48 -6.39
C PRO A 88 9.77 9.11 -5.22
N ASP A 89 10.58 10.06 -4.71
CA ASP A 89 11.42 9.84 -3.53
C ASP A 89 10.61 9.55 -2.25
N GLU A 90 9.44 10.22 -2.08
CA GLU A 90 8.52 9.91 -0.97
C GLU A 90 8.03 8.47 -1.05
N VAL A 91 7.58 8.08 -2.26
CA VAL A 91 7.11 6.71 -2.50
C VAL A 91 8.22 5.69 -2.22
N ALA A 92 9.45 5.99 -2.63
CA ALA A 92 10.61 5.14 -2.40
C ALA A 92 10.93 5.02 -0.89
N ALA A 93 10.94 6.13 -0.16
CA ALA A 93 11.11 6.14 1.30
C ALA A 93 10.01 5.34 2.00
N ASP A 94 8.73 5.59 1.67
CA ASP A 94 7.58 4.95 2.31
C ASP A 94 7.58 3.43 2.11
N LYS A 95 7.93 2.95 0.91
CA LYS A 95 8.01 1.51 0.61
C LYS A 95 9.19 0.84 1.32
N THR A 96 10.33 1.53 1.41
CA THR A 96 11.49 1.05 2.16
C THR A 96 11.17 0.96 3.66
N LEU A 97 10.53 1.99 4.23
CA LEU A 97 10.07 1.99 5.63
C LEU A 97 8.97 0.96 5.90
N ALA A 98 8.07 0.72 4.94
CA ALA A 98 7.06 -0.33 5.06
C ALA A 98 7.71 -1.71 5.16
N LEU A 99 8.70 -2.02 4.31
CA LEU A 99 9.47 -3.26 4.38
C LEU A 99 10.24 -3.36 5.70
N PHE A 100 10.91 -2.29 6.11
CA PHE A 100 11.62 -2.18 7.38
C PHE A 100 10.71 -2.48 8.60
N GLY A 101 9.47 -1.98 8.57
CA GLY A 101 8.55 -2.07 9.72
C GLY A 101 7.77 -3.37 9.84
N ARG A 102 7.42 -4.03 8.73
CA ARG A 102 6.49 -5.18 8.74
C ARG A 102 6.95 -6.40 7.98
N ALA A 103 8.05 -6.33 7.21
CA ALA A 103 8.66 -7.48 6.50
C ALA A 103 7.64 -8.30 5.68
N ALA A 104 6.68 -7.65 5.00
CA ALA A 104 5.68 -8.36 4.19
C ALA A 104 6.22 -8.67 2.78
N ALA A 105 5.81 -9.80 2.20
CA ALA A 105 6.22 -10.19 0.84
C ALA A 105 5.93 -9.09 -0.20
N ARG A 106 4.77 -8.43 -0.11
CA ARG A 106 4.41 -7.33 -1.03
C ARG A 106 5.36 -6.14 -0.95
N ASP A 107 5.85 -5.80 0.26
CA ASP A 107 6.76 -4.67 0.43
C ASP A 107 8.14 -5.00 -0.12
N LEU A 108 8.57 -6.26 -0.02
CA LEU A 108 9.80 -6.74 -0.65
C LEU A 108 9.70 -6.66 -2.19
N VAL A 109 8.58 -7.07 -2.77
CA VAL A 109 8.33 -6.96 -4.21
C VAL A 109 8.33 -5.50 -4.66
N ASP A 110 7.67 -4.62 -3.91
CA ASP A 110 7.64 -3.17 -4.19
C ASP A 110 9.04 -2.55 -4.13
N VAL A 111 9.83 -2.87 -3.11
CA VAL A 111 11.23 -2.40 -2.98
C VAL A 111 12.10 -2.99 -4.09
N ALA A 112 11.91 -4.25 -4.45
CA ALA A 112 12.65 -4.86 -5.56
C ALA A 112 12.41 -4.11 -6.88
N ALA A 113 11.16 -3.77 -7.18
CA ALA A 113 10.83 -2.97 -8.36
C ALA A 113 11.45 -1.57 -8.34
N LEU A 114 11.56 -0.96 -7.16
CA LEU A 114 12.21 0.34 -7.01
C LEU A 114 13.71 0.29 -7.31
N THR A 115 14.38 -0.86 -7.14
CA THR A 115 15.83 -0.95 -7.39
C THR A 115 16.23 -0.81 -8.86
N ASP A 116 15.28 -0.86 -9.78
CA ASP A 116 15.54 -0.55 -11.19
C ASP A 116 15.78 0.94 -11.41
N ARG A 117 15.33 1.79 -10.48
CA ARG A 117 15.41 3.25 -10.57
C ARG A 117 16.25 3.89 -9.47
N TYR A 118 16.31 3.26 -8.30
CA TYR A 118 17.01 3.73 -7.12
C TYR A 118 18.01 2.69 -6.66
N PRO A 119 19.33 2.99 -6.63
CA PRO A 119 20.29 2.13 -5.95
C PRO A 119 19.86 1.87 -4.50
N LEU A 120 20.16 0.69 -3.97
CA LEU A 120 19.76 0.29 -2.60
C LEU A 120 20.24 1.30 -1.55
N GLN A 121 21.43 1.85 -1.70
CA GLN A 121 21.99 2.87 -0.81
C GLN A 121 21.15 4.16 -0.82
N GLN A 122 20.59 4.52 -1.98
CA GLN A 122 19.71 5.69 -2.09
C GLN A 122 18.34 5.42 -1.41
N LEU A 123 17.80 4.21 -1.54
CA LEU A 123 16.59 3.81 -0.81
C LEU A 123 16.79 3.91 0.70
N CYS A 124 17.93 3.43 1.21
CA CYS A 124 18.30 3.57 2.62
C CYS A 124 18.42 5.04 3.04
N ALA A 125 19.08 5.87 2.23
CA ALA A 125 19.25 7.29 2.54
C ALA A 125 17.93 8.05 2.61
N LEU A 126 16.98 7.77 1.69
CA LEU A 126 15.65 8.34 1.69
C LEU A 126 14.82 7.87 2.90
N ALA A 127 14.91 6.59 3.26
CA ALA A 127 14.26 6.05 4.44
C ALA A 127 14.79 6.68 5.73
N GLU A 128 16.12 6.86 5.83
CA GLU A 128 16.79 7.50 6.95
C GLU A 128 16.44 8.99 7.06
N GLU A 129 16.35 9.70 5.94
CA GLU A 129 15.91 11.11 5.92
C GLU A 129 14.47 11.25 6.47
N LYS A 130 13.60 10.27 6.17
CA LYS A 130 12.19 10.30 6.59
C LYS A 130 11.97 9.79 8.00
N ASP A 131 12.71 8.79 8.44
CA ASP A 131 12.61 8.19 9.78
C ASP A 131 14.01 8.07 10.40
N SER A 132 14.30 8.90 11.39
CA SER A 132 15.56 8.88 12.13
C SER A 132 15.80 7.57 12.91
N GLY A 133 14.78 6.75 13.10
CA GLY A 133 14.85 5.39 13.67
C GLY A 133 15.25 4.32 12.66
N PHE A 134 15.37 4.66 11.38
CA PHE A 134 15.77 3.70 10.36
C PHE A 134 17.18 3.16 10.62
N ASN A 135 17.36 1.86 10.34
CA ASN A 135 18.65 1.17 10.47
C ASN A 135 18.82 0.15 9.35
N ALA A 136 19.88 0.27 8.57
CA ALA A 136 20.12 -0.58 7.41
C ALA A 136 20.32 -2.07 7.76
N SER A 137 20.88 -2.41 8.94
CA SER A 137 21.00 -3.82 9.35
C SER A 137 19.64 -4.43 9.70
N VAL A 138 18.74 -3.65 10.32
CA VAL A 138 17.37 -4.09 10.58
C VAL A 138 16.59 -4.24 9.27
N LEU A 139 16.81 -3.35 8.29
CA LEU A 139 16.24 -3.54 6.95
C LEU A 139 16.74 -4.83 6.30
N ALA A 140 18.04 -5.15 6.42
CA ALA A 140 18.61 -6.39 5.90
C ALA A 140 17.94 -7.65 6.52
N ASP A 141 17.64 -7.62 7.81
CA ASP A 141 16.92 -8.70 8.48
C ASP A 141 15.44 -8.73 8.07
N ALA A 142 14.78 -7.58 7.91
CA ALA A 142 13.42 -7.48 7.41
C ALA A 142 13.28 -8.02 5.98
N MET A 143 14.25 -7.73 5.09
CA MET A 143 14.32 -8.29 3.74
C MET A 143 14.42 -9.81 3.76
N SER A 144 15.26 -10.37 4.66
CA SER A 144 15.41 -11.82 4.81
C SER A 144 14.10 -12.45 5.28
N ALA A 145 13.49 -11.90 6.32
CA ALA A 145 12.20 -12.38 6.82
C ALA A 145 11.08 -12.29 5.76
N ALA A 146 11.04 -11.19 4.99
CA ALA A 146 10.08 -11.05 3.89
C ALA A 146 10.31 -12.09 2.77
N ALA A 147 11.55 -12.47 2.50
CA ALA A 147 11.88 -13.48 1.50
C ALA A 147 11.52 -14.92 1.93
N GLU A 148 11.31 -15.17 3.23
CA GLU A 148 10.90 -16.46 3.79
C GLU A 148 9.39 -16.74 3.65
N HIS A 149 8.58 -15.75 3.25
CA HIS A 149 7.17 -16.01 2.94
C HIS A 149 7.01 -17.12 1.91
N PRO A 150 5.95 -17.94 2.00
CA PRO A 150 5.73 -19.06 1.08
C PRO A 150 5.52 -18.60 -0.38
N ASN A 151 5.75 -19.49 -1.33
CA ASN A 151 5.71 -19.17 -2.77
C ASN A 151 4.34 -18.65 -3.22
N ASP A 152 3.25 -19.14 -2.62
CA ASP A 152 1.89 -18.69 -2.90
C ASP A 152 1.68 -17.21 -2.61
N ALA A 153 2.30 -16.67 -1.55
CA ALA A 153 2.26 -15.24 -1.24
C ALA A 153 2.90 -14.37 -2.36
N PHE A 154 3.93 -14.87 -3.02
CA PHE A 154 4.54 -14.20 -4.16
C PHE A 154 3.75 -14.41 -5.46
N ALA A 155 3.15 -15.60 -5.64
CA ALA A 155 2.30 -15.91 -6.78
C ALA A 155 1.05 -15.02 -6.81
N GLU A 156 0.44 -14.73 -5.64
CA GLU A 156 -0.67 -13.76 -5.49
C GLU A 156 -0.27 -12.34 -5.89
N LEU A 157 1.03 -12.01 -5.81
CA LEU A 157 1.60 -10.74 -6.26
C LEU A 157 2.02 -10.76 -7.75
N GLY A 158 1.79 -11.86 -8.44
CA GLY A 158 2.06 -12.03 -9.86
C GLY A 158 3.48 -12.51 -10.20
N LEU A 159 4.26 -13.00 -9.23
CA LEU A 159 5.60 -13.54 -9.48
C LEU A 159 5.53 -15.04 -9.82
N SER A 160 6.29 -15.47 -10.85
CA SER A 160 6.54 -16.88 -11.08
C SER A 160 7.52 -17.46 -10.04
N GLU A 161 7.61 -18.78 -9.93
CA GLU A 161 8.58 -19.45 -9.05
C GLU A 161 10.02 -19.05 -9.36
N GLU A 162 10.37 -18.93 -10.65
CA GLU A 162 11.72 -18.48 -11.04
C GLU A 162 11.96 -17.02 -10.66
N ALA A 163 10.97 -16.14 -10.81
CA ALA A 163 11.08 -14.74 -10.40
C ALA A 163 11.24 -14.64 -8.87
N THR A 164 10.50 -15.43 -8.12
CA THR A 164 10.61 -15.52 -6.65
C THR A 164 11.99 -16.03 -6.24
N SER A 165 12.51 -17.07 -6.90
CA SER A 165 13.86 -17.57 -6.63
C SER A 165 14.93 -16.53 -6.91
N ARG A 166 14.84 -15.80 -8.04
CA ARG A 166 15.76 -14.69 -8.36
C ARG A 166 15.68 -13.57 -7.32
N LEU A 167 14.47 -13.23 -6.88
CA LEU A 167 14.30 -12.21 -5.84
C LEU A 167 14.97 -12.62 -4.53
N ARG A 168 14.81 -13.88 -4.09
CA ARG A 168 15.48 -14.41 -2.89
C ARG A 168 17.00 -14.36 -3.01
N SER A 169 17.57 -14.71 -4.16
CA SER A 169 19.00 -14.60 -4.40
C SER A 169 19.47 -13.14 -4.31
N LYS A 170 18.72 -12.22 -4.92
CA LYS A 170 19.02 -10.77 -4.86
C LYS A 170 18.95 -10.23 -3.43
N VAL A 171 18.03 -10.73 -2.61
CA VAL A 171 17.94 -10.37 -1.19
C VAL A 171 19.22 -10.76 -0.43
N GLN A 172 19.81 -11.91 -0.71
CA GLN A 172 21.07 -12.31 -0.08
C GLN A 172 22.22 -11.36 -0.45
N GLU A 173 22.29 -10.94 -1.71
CA GLU A 173 23.27 -9.95 -2.18
C GLU A 173 23.07 -8.59 -1.47
N TRP A 174 21.84 -8.11 -1.41
CA TRP A 174 21.48 -6.86 -0.74
C TRP A 174 21.82 -6.90 0.75
N ARG A 175 21.48 -8.01 1.41
CA ARG A 175 21.79 -8.22 2.81
C ARG A 175 23.28 -8.13 3.07
N ALA A 176 24.08 -8.81 2.27
CA ALA A 176 25.54 -8.76 2.36
C ALA A 176 26.07 -7.33 2.19
N ALA A 177 25.58 -6.59 1.18
CA ALA A 177 25.99 -5.21 0.92
C ALA A 177 25.64 -4.26 2.08
N LEU A 178 24.44 -4.38 2.66
CA LEU A 178 23.98 -3.54 3.78
C LEU A 178 24.78 -3.81 5.06
N LEU A 179 25.12 -5.07 5.34
CA LEU A 179 25.90 -5.43 6.52
C LEU A 179 27.37 -4.99 6.39
N THR A 180 27.96 -5.07 5.20
CA THR A 180 29.32 -4.61 4.94
C THR A 180 29.43 -3.09 5.09
N ALA A 181 28.50 -2.33 4.50
CA ALA A 181 28.47 -0.88 4.63
C ALA A 181 28.34 -0.39 6.09
N ASN A 182 27.63 -1.15 6.93
CA ASN A 182 27.46 -0.84 8.34
C ASN A 182 28.73 -1.09 9.17
N THR A 183 29.58 -2.05 8.77
CA THR A 183 30.87 -2.31 9.44
C THR A 183 31.94 -1.27 9.13
N GLU A 184 31.85 -0.63 7.97
CA GLU A 184 32.80 0.42 7.54
C GLU A 184 32.47 1.80 8.17
N ASN A 185 31.26 1.99 8.74
CA ASN A 185 30.86 3.24 9.38
C ASN A 185 30.29 3.02 10.79
N PRO A 186 31.11 2.60 11.79
CA PRO A 186 30.64 2.23 13.13
C PRO A 186 30.25 3.41 14.02
N THR A 187 30.24 4.64 13.53
CA THR A 187 30.13 5.86 14.35
C THR A 187 28.68 6.27 14.66
N ARG A 188 27.69 5.42 14.43
CA ARG A 188 26.31 5.76 14.81
C ARG A 188 25.87 4.92 16.02
N PRO A 189 25.59 5.56 17.19
CA PRO A 189 25.00 4.83 18.30
C PRO A 189 23.67 4.24 17.84
N SER A 190 23.49 2.92 18.05
CA SER A 190 22.20 2.26 17.91
C SER A 190 21.19 3.07 18.72
N PRO A 191 20.10 3.59 18.16
CA PRO A 191 19.08 4.22 18.95
C PRO A 191 18.56 3.15 19.91
N ALA A 192 18.85 3.34 21.20
CA ALA A 192 18.29 2.52 22.26
C ALA A 192 16.79 2.43 22.02
N ALA A 193 16.24 1.21 22.05
CA ALA A 193 14.89 0.80 21.78
C ALA A 193 13.83 1.82 22.25
N THR A 194 13.65 2.88 21.50
CA THR A 194 12.51 3.78 21.63
C THR A 194 11.34 3.05 21.00
N ARG A 195 10.36 2.75 21.80
CA ARG A 195 9.12 2.01 21.56
C ARG A 195 8.72 2.04 20.10
N ARG A 196 8.85 0.89 19.44
CA ARG A 196 8.21 0.57 18.18
C ARG A 196 6.74 1.02 18.26
N PRO A 197 6.25 1.89 17.37
CA PRO A 197 4.82 2.12 17.31
C PRO A 197 4.15 0.75 17.13
N PRO A 198 3.00 0.49 17.77
CA PRO A 198 2.33 -0.79 17.63
C PRO A 198 2.12 -1.05 16.13
N PRO A 199 2.38 -2.28 15.66
CA PRO A 199 2.14 -2.63 14.26
C PRO A 199 0.69 -2.30 13.94
N LEU A 200 0.46 -1.60 12.84
CA LEU A 200 -0.89 -1.41 12.30
C LEU A 200 -1.51 -2.80 12.23
N ALA A 201 -2.63 -2.98 12.93
CA ALA A 201 -3.32 -4.27 12.97
C ALA A 201 -3.50 -4.78 11.54
N PRO A 202 -3.27 -6.09 11.30
CA PRO A 202 -3.47 -6.67 9.98
C PRO A 202 -4.89 -6.35 9.50
N PRO A 203 -5.10 -6.09 8.19
CA PRO A 203 -6.43 -5.88 7.65
C PRO A 203 -7.29 -7.08 8.03
N PRO A 204 -8.57 -6.87 8.41
CA PRO A 204 -9.48 -7.97 8.69
C PRO A 204 -9.54 -8.88 7.45
N PRO A 205 -9.71 -10.20 7.64
CA PRO A 205 -9.84 -11.13 6.53
C PRO A 205 -10.98 -10.67 5.61
N THR A 206 -10.69 -10.57 4.33
CA THR A 206 -11.69 -10.30 3.30
C THR A 206 -12.81 -11.34 3.44
N ARG A 207 -14.04 -10.89 3.64
CA ARG A 207 -15.21 -11.78 3.67
C ARG A 207 -15.20 -12.62 2.39
N PRO A 208 -15.38 -13.95 2.48
CA PRO A 208 -15.49 -14.78 1.29
C PRO A 208 -16.65 -14.26 0.44
N ARG A 209 -16.44 -14.12 -0.86
CA ARG A 209 -17.49 -13.82 -1.84
C ARG A 209 -18.63 -14.81 -1.62
N ARG A 210 -19.84 -14.32 -1.41
CA ARG A 210 -21.03 -15.15 -1.52
C ARG A 210 -21.02 -15.79 -2.92
N PRO A 211 -21.24 -17.11 -3.03
CA PRO A 211 -21.40 -17.72 -4.34
C PRO A 211 -22.63 -17.11 -5.03
N GLU A 212 -22.49 -16.83 -6.30
CA GLU A 212 -23.45 -16.17 -7.21
C GLU A 212 -24.59 -17.15 -7.65
N HIS A 213 -25.09 -17.94 -6.72
CA HIS A 213 -26.21 -18.87 -6.95
C HIS A 213 -27.21 -18.72 -5.82
N ASP A 214 -28.13 -17.76 -5.98
CA ASP A 214 -29.54 -17.81 -5.49
C ASP A 214 -30.26 -16.53 -5.91
N LEU A 215 -30.40 -16.34 -7.22
CA LEU A 215 -31.46 -15.50 -7.75
C LEU A 215 -32.70 -16.41 -7.98
N PRO A 216 -33.86 -16.12 -7.38
CA PRO A 216 -35.07 -16.88 -7.65
C PRO A 216 -35.50 -16.69 -9.11
N PRO A 217 -36.05 -17.71 -9.77
CA PRO A 217 -36.45 -17.62 -11.16
C PRO A 217 -37.55 -16.55 -11.35
N THR A 218 -37.29 -15.66 -12.29
CA THR A 218 -38.26 -14.69 -12.78
C THR A 218 -39.50 -15.44 -13.30
N ARG A 219 -40.63 -15.26 -12.66
CA ARG A 219 -41.95 -15.74 -13.15
C ARG A 219 -42.26 -14.99 -14.43
N HIS A 220 -42.16 -15.69 -15.55
CA HIS A 220 -42.85 -15.34 -16.79
C HIS A 220 -44.33 -15.64 -16.65
N GLY A 221 -45.13 -14.70 -17.12
CA GLY A 221 -46.44 -14.99 -17.68
C GLY A 221 -47.63 -14.72 -16.78
N ARG A 222 -48.36 -13.70 -17.07
CA ARG A 222 -49.79 -13.77 -17.26
C ARG A 222 -50.18 -12.75 -18.33
N GLU A 223 -50.63 -13.31 -19.43
CA GLU A 223 -51.41 -12.62 -20.46
C GLU A 223 -52.64 -11.96 -19.82
N GLY A 224 -52.83 -10.68 -20.09
CA GLY A 224 -54.07 -9.94 -19.79
C GLY A 224 -54.92 -9.85 -21.05
N PRO A 225 -56.26 -9.81 -20.92
CA PRO A 225 -57.16 -10.04 -22.03
C PRO A 225 -57.27 -8.85 -22.99
N SER A 226 -57.39 -9.21 -24.28
CA SER A 226 -57.83 -8.38 -25.40
C SER A 226 -59.18 -7.71 -25.10
N LEU A 227 -59.27 -6.41 -25.29
CA LEU A 227 -60.54 -5.69 -25.48
C LEU A 227 -60.48 -5.01 -26.84
N SER A 228 -61.32 -5.58 -27.74
CA SER A 228 -61.78 -4.90 -28.95
C SER A 228 -62.80 -3.80 -28.59
N LEU A 229 -62.62 -2.63 -29.13
CA LEU A 229 -63.59 -1.75 -29.82
C LEU A 229 -62.88 -0.54 -30.37
#